data_1fc1fe158693a6a3d27c74655d44807c
#
_entry.id   1fc1fe158693a6a3d27c74655d44807c
#
_cell.length_a   1.000
_cell.length_b   1.000
_cell.length_c   1.000
_cell.angle_alpha   90.00
_cell.angle_beta   90.00
_cell.angle_gamma   90.00
#
_symmetry.space_group_name_H-M   'P 1'
#
loop_
_entity.id
_entity.type
_entity.pdbx_description
1 polymer ?
#
loop_
_entity_poly.entity_id
_entity_poly.type
_entity_poly.pdbx_seq_one_letter_code
_entity_poly.pdbx_strand_id
1 'polypeptide(L)'
;MSVKWAIITGASSGIGRALAFEFAGGGFNVVLIARNKTALAEVAAECSRRSGVETEIVSADLSDTNALDDFISALSSESRRYEVLVNNAGFGIHGDFASTDIEQNIQLVNVQVASALKLTRAVLPAMIGRHSGHILNVASVYSFSPVPFQSVYAACKAFLLSFSSALENELKETGVRVTVFCPGVTQTEFRSRAGIGEKRTSSGMTAEAAARIAYLETLRGKHIVVPGFVNRLFVFLAQLLPDSTVAGLVRFINRQRGQR
;
A
#
# COMPACT_ATOMS: atom_id res chain seq x y z
N MET A 1 20.11 -21.59 4.49
CA MET A 1 18.72 -21.07 4.54
C MET A 1 18.39 -20.53 3.15
N SER A 2 17.21 -20.82 2.59
CA SER A 2 16.80 -20.28 1.30
C SER A 2 16.64 -18.75 1.39
N VAL A 3 17.14 -18.04 0.39
CA VAL A 3 17.05 -16.57 0.31
C VAL A 3 15.59 -16.17 0.22
N LYS A 4 15.17 -15.18 1.01
CA LYS A 4 13.80 -14.69 1.09
C LYS A 4 13.62 -13.48 0.16
N TRP A 5 12.47 -13.42 -0.52
CA TRP A 5 12.11 -12.33 -1.41
C TRP A 5 10.92 -11.53 -0.88
N ALA A 6 10.94 -10.22 -1.12
CA ALA A 6 9.81 -9.34 -0.89
C ALA A 6 9.35 -8.72 -2.22
N ILE A 7 8.07 -8.88 -2.55
CA ILE A 7 7.43 -8.23 -3.71
C ILE A 7 6.85 -6.89 -3.23
N ILE A 8 7.20 -5.78 -3.88
CA ILE A 8 6.78 -4.44 -3.46
C ILE A 8 6.17 -3.68 -4.64
N THR A 9 4.88 -3.39 -4.57
CA THR A 9 4.19 -2.57 -5.57
C THR A 9 4.30 -1.08 -5.27
N GLY A 10 4.34 -0.24 -6.31
CA GLY A 10 4.54 1.20 -6.16
C GLY A 10 5.93 1.56 -5.63
N ALA A 11 6.94 0.73 -5.92
CA ALA A 11 8.28 0.82 -5.37
C ALA A 11 9.11 2.01 -5.89
N SER A 12 8.66 2.73 -6.92
CA SER A 12 9.42 3.82 -7.54
C SER A 12 9.49 5.11 -6.73
N SER A 13 8.61 5.31 -5.73
CA SER A 13 8.56 6.55 -4.96
C SER A 13 7.88 6.38 -3.59
N GLY A 14 7.97 7.40 -2.74
CA GLY A 14 7.22 7.51 -1.48
C GLY A 14 7.42 6.33 -0.53
N ILE A 15 6.33 5.85 0.06
CA ILE A 15 6.35 4.75 1.04
C ILE A 15 6.87 3.45 0.40
N GLY A 16 6.50 3.14 -0.85
CA GLY A 16 6.95 1.93 -1.54
C GLY A 16 8.46 1.88 -1.74
N ARG A 17 9.07 3.00 -2.17
CA ARG A 17 10.53 3.14 -2.26
C ARG A 17 11.20 2.97 -0.91
N ALA A 18 10.67 3.60 0.12
CA ALA A 18 11.22 3.48 1.46
C ALA A 18 11.08 2.06 2.03
N LEU A 19 9.96 1.36 1.76
CA LEU A 19 9.78 -0.05 2.10
C LEU A 19 10.78 -0.95 1.37
N ALA A 20 11.11 -0.66 0.11
CA ALA A 20 12.14 -1.41 -0.62
C ALA A 20 13.49 -1.35 0.11
N PHE A 21 13.87 -0.18 0.62
CA PHE A 21 15.10 -0.04 1.40
C PHE A 21 15.03 -0.74 2.76
N GLU A 22 13.88 -0.72 3.45
CA GLU A 22 13.72 -1.41 4.73
C GLU A 22 13.80 -2.93 4.57
N PHE A 23 13.11 -3.51 3.57
CA PHE A 23 13.18 -4.95 3.31
C PHE A 23 14.57 -5.38 2.82
N ALA A 24 15.19 -4.62 1.91
CA ALA A 24 16.56 -4.88 1.48
C ALA A 24 17.53 -4.83 2.65
N GLY A 25 17.45 -3.81 3.52
CA GLY A 25 18.25 -3.69 4.74
C GLY A 25 18.01 -4.81 5.75
N GLY A 26 16.85 -5.45 5.71
CA GLY A 26 16.51 -6.65 6.47
C GLY A 26 17.01 -7.96 5.83
N GLY A 27 17.76 -7.89 4.73
CA GLY A 27 18.33 -9.06 4.04
C GLY A 27 17.38 -9.78 3.09
N PHE A 28 16.27 -9.15 2.69
CA PHE A 28 15.39 -9.66 1.65
C PHE A 28 15.89 -9.26 0.28
N ASN A 29 15.92 -10.17 -0.68
CA ASN A 29 15.93 -9.81 -2.08
C ASN A 29 14.59 -9.15 -2.44
N VAL A 30 14.56 -8.22 -3.38
CA VAL A 30 13.36 -7.44 -3.64
C VAL A 30 12.93 -7.48 -5.11
N VAL A 31 11.64 -7.71 -5.34
CA VAL A 31 10.98 -7.48 -6.63
C VAL A 31 10.26 -6.13 -6.56
N LEU A 32 10.65 -5.21 -7.41
CA LEU A 32 10.18 -3.84 -7.43
C LEU A 32 9.22 -3.63 -8.61
N ILE A 33 7.95 -3.34 -8.31
CA ILE A 33 6.90 -3.21 -9.33
C ILE A 33 6.39 -1.77 -9.37
N ALA A 34 6.50 -1.11 -10.53
CA ALA A 34 5.87 0.19 -10.84
C ALA A 34 5.96 0.48 -12.34
N ARG A 35 5.35 1.57 -12.80
CA ARG A 35 5.37 2.01 -14.21
C ARG A 35 6.71 2.63 -14.63
N ASN A 36 7.33 3.39 -13.76
CA ASN A 36 8.56 4.14 -14.09
C ASN A 36 9.79 3.24 -13.94
N LYS A 37 10.23 2.67 -15.07
CA LYS A 37 11.38 1.76 -15.14
C LYS A 37 12.69 2.42 -14.68
N THR A 38 12.90 3.70 -15.03
CA THR A 38 14.12 4.45 -14.65
C THR A 38 14.19 4.62 -13.14
N ALA A 39 13.10 5.08 -12.52
CA ALA A 39 13.05 5.23 -11.06
C ALA A 39 13.16 3.88 -10.33
N LEU A 40 12.62 2.79 -10.90
CA LEU A 40 12.83 1.44 -10.34
C LEU A 40 14.30 1.02 -10.41
N ALA A 41 14.99 1.33 -11.52
CA ALA A 41 16.42 1.00 -11.67
C ALA A 41 17.30 1.74 -10.64
N GLU A 42 16.98 3.00 -10.35
CA GLU A 42 17.66 3.77 -9.29
C GLU A 42 17.44 3.14 -7.90
N VAL A 43 16.19 2.74 -7.60
CA VAL A 43 15.87 2.07 -6.32
C VAL A 43 16.56 0.72 -6.22
N ALA A 44 16.55 -0.08 -7.29
CA ALA A 44 17.21 -1.38 -7.35
C ALA A 44 18.71 -1.27 -7.12
N ALA A 45 19.37 -0.36 -7.84
CA ALA A 45 20.82 -0.09 -7.68
C ALA A 45 21.15 0.30 -6.23
N GLU A 46 20.31 1.15 -5.62
CA GLU A 46 20.55 1.61 -4.25
C GLU A 46 20.29 0.49 -3.22
N CYS A 47 19.29 -0.40 -3.41
CA CYS A 47 19.09 -1.59 -2.58
C CYS A 47 20.31 -2.51 -2.64
N SER A 48 20.79 -2.84 -3.84
CA SER A 48 21.98 -3.70 -4.02
C SER A 48 23.24 -3.05 -3.43
N ARG A 49 23.44 -1.75 -3.65
CA ARG A 49 24.61 -1.01 -3.13
C ARG A 49 24.65 -0.98 -1.60
N ARG A 50 23.50 -0.75 -0.94
CA ARG A 50 23.42 -0.63 0.53
C ARG A 50 23.45 -1.95 1.25
N SER A 51 22.83 -2.97 0.68
CA SER A 51 22.50 -4.21 1.42
C SER A 51 23.04 -5.47 0.76
N GLY A 52 23.62 -5.38 -0.44
CA GLY A 52 24.18 -6.54 -1.15
C GLY A 52 23.12 -7.54 -1.62
N VAL A 53 21.85 -7.17 -1.65
CA VAL A 53 20.74 -8.06 -2.03
C VAL A 53 20.52 -8.06 -3.55
N GLU A 54 19.93 -9.14 -4.04
CA GLU A 54 19.45 -9.21 -5.42
C GLU A 54 18.17 -8.40 -5.58
N THR A 55 18.02 -7.81 -6.76
CA THR A 55 16.86 -6.99 -7.11
C THR A 55 16.32 -7.39 -8.47
N GLU A 56 15.00 -7.42 -8.60
CA GLU A 56 14.29 -7.62 -9.86
C GLU A 56 13.35 -6.44 -10.11
N ILE A 57 13.26 -6.00 -11.36
CA ILE A 57 12.41 -4.88 -11.78
C ILE A 57 11.31 -5.42 -12.68
N VAL A 58 10.07 -5.15 -12.30
CA VAL A 58 8.88 -5.43 -13.11
C VAL A 58 8.23 -4.09 -13.47
N SER A 59 8.43 -3.65 -14.72
CA SER A 59 7.79 -2.44 -15.22
C SER A 59 6.39 -2.77 -15.72
N ALA A 60 5.36 -2.48 -14.90
CA ALA A 60 3.97 -2.78 -15.21
C ALA A 60 3.03 -1.64 -14.80
N ASP A 61 1.99 -1.40 -15.59
CA ASP A 61 0.88 -0.53 -15.21
C ASP A 61 -0.22 -1.37 -14.54
N LEU A 62 -0.34 -1.22 -13.23
CA LEU A 62 -1.31 -1.96 -12.44
C LEU A 62 -2.77 -1.52 -12.67
N SER A 63 -3.01 -0.49 -13.47
CA SER A 63 -4.35 -0.12 -13.93
C SER A 63 -4.85 -1.04 -15.05
N ASP A 64 -3.93 -1.62 -15.82
CA ASP A 64 -4.22 -2.74 -16.74
C ASP A 64 -4.26 -4.04 -15.93
N THR A 65 -5.42 -4.65 -15.87
CA THR A 65 -5.61 -5.89 -15.11
C THR A 65 -4.81 -7.08 -15.65
N ASN A 66 -4.36 -7.03 -16.90
CA ASN A 66 -3.59 -8.09 -17.54
C ASN A 66 -2.07 -7.86 -17.43
N ALA A 67 -1.63 -6.64 -17.11
CA ALA A 67 -0.20 -6.29 -17.07
C ALA A 67 0.65 -7.13 -16.08
N LEU A 68 0.00 -7.81 -15.12
CA LEU A 68 0.66 -8.70 -14.17
C LEU A 68 0.49 -10.20 -14.50
N ASP A 69 -0.26 -10.56 -15.54
CA ASP A 69 -0.60 -11.98 -15.76
C ASP A 69 0.65 -12.81 -16.09
N ASP A 70 1.57 -12.28 -16.88
CA ASP A 70 2.85 -12.94 -17.17
C ASP A 70 3.71 -13.06 -15.92
N PHE A 71 3.80 -12.00 -15.11
CA PHE A 71 4.54 -12.02 -13.84
C PHE A 71 3.91 -13.00 -12.85
N ILE A 72 2.59 -13.00 -12.70
CA ILE A 72 1.86 -13.92 -11.82
C ILE A 72 2.05 -15.38 -12.28
N SER A 73 2.04 -15.63 -13.58
CA SER A 73 2.29 -16.97 -14.13
C SER A 73 3.72 -17.42 -13.83
N ALA A 74 4.70 -16.52 -13.93
CA ALA A 74 6.09 -16.79 -13.58
C ALA A 74 6.25 -17.09 -12.08
N LEU A 75 5.53 -16.39 -11.19
CA LEU A 75 5.58 -16.65 -9.74
C LEU A 75 5.24 -18.10 -9.37
N SER A 76 4.32 -18.70 -10.13
CA SER A 76 3.86 -20.08 -9.86
C SER A 76 4.88 -21.14 -10.31
N SER A 77 5.77 -20.82 -11.24
CA SER A 77 6.79 -21.73 -11.79
C SER A 77 8.17 -21.58 -11.15
N GLU A 78 8.39 -20.50 -10.39
CA GLU A 78 9.69 -20.20 -9.79
C GLU A 78 9.88 -20.89 -8.44
N SER A 79 11.11 -21.39 -8.21
CA SER A 79 11.54 -21.96 -6.91
C SER A 79 11.83 -20.88 -5.85
N ARG A 80 11.63 -19.63 -6.15
CA ARG A 80 11.92 -18.51 -5.24
C ARG A 80 10.98 -18.48 -4.04
N ARG A 81 11.53 -18.17 -2.87
CA ARG A 81 10.75 -18.02 -1.65
C ARG A 81 10.25 -16.58 -1.50
N TYR A 82 9.08 -16.29 -2.05
CA TYR A 82 8.40 -15.01 -1.80
C TYR A 82 7.80 -15.00 -0.39
N GLU A 83 8.54 -14.44 0.55
CA GLU A 83 8.17 -14.40 1.96
C GLU A 83 7.29 -13.21 2.30
N VAL A 84 7.40 -12.12 1.54
CA VAL A 84 6.63 -10.90 1.78
C VAL A 84 5.99 -10.41 0.50
N LEU A 85 4.70 -10.01 0.59
CA LEU A 85 4.01 -9.23 -0.42
C LEU A 85 3.62 -7.87 0.17
N VAL A 86 4.00 -6.79 -0.50
CA VAL A 86 3.63 -5.41 -0.15
C VAL A 86 2.72 -4.83 -1.23
N ASN A 87 1.43 -4.77 -0.97
CA ASN A 87 0.43 -4.07 -1.77
C ASN A 87 0.41 -2.60 -1.35
N ASN A 88 1.27 -1.78 -1.97
CA ASN A 88 1.42 -0.36 -1.66
C ASN A 88 1.03 0.55 -2.83
N ALA A 89 1.05 0.05 -4.07
CA ALA A 89 0.72 0.87 -5.24
C ALA A 89 -0.64 1.56 -5.08
N GLY A 90 -0.69 2.84 -5.43
CA GLY A 90 -1.90 3.61 -5.37
C GLY A 90 -1.68 5.08 -5.68
N PHE A 91 -2.74 5.73 -6.06
CA PHE A 91 -2.83 7.17 -6.22
C PHE A 91 -4.17 7.67 -5.66
N GLY A 92 -4.36 8.95 -5.59
CA GLY A 92 -5.62 9.56 -5.15
C GLY A 92 -6.21 10.43 -6.24
N ILE A 93 -7.51 10.68 -6.18
CA ILE A 93 -8.24 11.63 -7.00
C ILE A 93 -9.04 12.50 -6.03
N HIS A 94 -8.94 13.82 -6.19
CA HIS A 94 -9.68 14.78 -5.38
C HIS A 94 -10.63 15.60 -6.27
N GLY A 95 -11.89 15.67 -5.87
CA GLY A 95 -12.91 16.45 -6.56
C GLY A 95 -14.31 15.90 -6.31
N ASP A 96 -15.32 16.67 -6.74
CA ASP A 96 -16.70 16.19 -6.76
C ASP A 96 -16.81 14.99 -7.70
N PHE A 97 -17.38 13.89 -7.25
CA PHE A 97 -17.45 12.64 -8.03
C PHE A 97 -18.09 12.84 -9.40
N ALA A 98 -19.13 13.70 -9.48
CA ALA A 98 -19.80 14.00 -10.73
C ALA A 98 -18.90 14.72 -11.77
N SER A 99 -17.79 15.31 -11.32
CA SER A 99 -16.86 16.08 -12.16
C SER A 99 -15.51 15.41 -12.36
N THR A 100 -15.23 14.32 -11.61
CA THR A 100 -13.99 13.56 -11.80
C THR A 100 -14.10 12.60 -12.98
N ASP A 101 -12.98 12.38 -13.66
CA ASP A 101 -12.89 11.43 -14.76
C ASP A 101 -13.18 10.00 -14.27
N ILE A 102 -14.19 9.37 -14.85
CA ILE A 102 -14.63 8.01 -14.46
C ILE A 102 -13.56 6.96 -14.79
N GLU A 103 -12.85 7.12 -15.90
CA GLU A 103 -11.80 6.16 -16.29
C GLU A 103 -10.63 6.20 -15.30
N GLN A 104 -10.25 7.37 -14.82
CA GLN A 104 -9.23 7.49 -13.75
C GLN A 104 -9.72 6.87 -12.45
N ASN A 105 -11.00 6.99 -12.11
CA ASN A 105 -11.57 6.34 -10.93
C ASN A 105 -11.55 4.81 -11.07
N ILE A 106 -11.85 4.27 -12.25
CA ILE A 106 -11.75 2.82 -12.53
C ILE A 106 -10.29 2.35 -12.43
N GLN A 107 -9.35 3.11 -13.04
CA GLN A 107 -7.92 2.83 -12.91
C GLN A 107 -7.46 2.80 -11.45
N LEU A 108 -7.96 3.72 -10.61
CA LEU A 108 -7.68 3.75 -9.18
C LEU A 108 -8.13 2.47 -8.48
N VAL A 109 -9.33 1.98 -8.79
CA VAL A 109 -9.85 0.70 -8.28
C VAL A 109 -8.97 -0.47 -8.75
N ASN A 110 -8.62 -0.51 -10.03
CA ASN A 110 -7.74 -1.55 -10.57
C ASN A 110 -6.39 -1.58 -9.86
N VAL A 111 -5.75 -0.42 -9.69
CA VAL A 111 -4.44 -0.32 -9.03
C VAL A 111 -4.50 -0.67 -7.54
N GLN A 112 -5.54 -0.26 -6.81
CA GLN A 112 -5.55 -0.44 -5.35
C GLN A 112 -6.30 -1.69 -4.89
N VAL A 113 -7.23 -2.21 -5.69
CA VAL A 113 -8.07 -3.35 -5.33
C VAL A 113 -7.74 -4.56 -6.18
N ALA A 114 -7.95 -4.48 -7.50
CA ALA A 114 -7.80 -5.65 -8.37
C ALA A 114 -6.36 -6.21 -8.36
N SER A 115 -5.35 -5.34 -8.45
CA SER A 115 -3.95 -5.79 -8.41
C SER A 115 -3.57 -6.42 -7.07
N ALA A 116 -4.06 -5.85 -5.95
CA ALA A 116 -3.81 -6.42 -4.62
C ALA A 116 -4.44 -7.80 -4.46
N LEU A 117 -5.66 -8.02 -4.98
CA LEU A 117 -6.32 -9.33 -4.97
C LEU A 117 -5.54 -10.34 -5.82
N LYS A 118 -5.18 -9.99 -7.07
CA LYS A 118 -4.44 -10.86 -7.97
C LYS A 118 -3.09 -11.29 -7.37
N LEU A 119 -2.30 -10.35 -6.89
CA LEU A 119 -0.98 -10.64 -6.28
C LEU A 119 -1.12 -11.45 -5.00
N THR A 120 -2.05 -11.11 -4.13
CA THR A 120 -2.31 -11.88 -2.89
C THR A 120 -2.67 -13.32 -3.23
N ARG A 121 -3.60 -13.53 -4.18
CA ARG A 121 -4.01 -14.88 -4.61
C ARG A 121 -2.85 -15.67 -5.22
N ALA A 122 -1.95 -15.01 -5.93
CA ALA A 122 -0.80 -15.65 -6.57
C ALA A 122 0.23 -16.18 -5.56
N VAL A 123 0.55 -15.42 -4.51
CA VAL A 123 1.60 -15.82 -3.54
C VAL A 123 1.07 -16.69 -2.41
N LEU A 124 -0.21 -16.60 -2.09
CA LEU A 124 -0.82 -17.19 -0.91
C LEU A 124 -0.70 -18.72 -0.82
N PRO A 125 -0.94 -19.51 -1.89
CA PRO A 125 -0.83 -20.96 -1.81
C PRO A 125 0.58 -21.44 -1.40
N ALA A 126 1.62 -20.82 -1.95
CA ALA A 126 3.00 -21.15 -1.60
C ALA A 126 3.35 -20.71 -0.17
N MET A 127 2.80 -19.59 0.33
CA MET A 127 2.96 -19.16 1.71
C MET A 127 2.29 -20.12 2.69
N ILE A 128 1.07 -20.56 2.40
CA ILE A 128 0.33 -21.54 3.22
C ILE A 128 1.08 -22.87 3.23
N GLY A 129 1.49 -23.37 2.08
CA GLY A 129 2.17 -24.68 1.98
C GLY A 129 3.48 -24.77 2.76
N ARG A 130 4.16 -23.63 2.99
CA ARG A 130 5.39 -23.59 3.82
C ARG A 130 5.16 -23.06 5.24
N HIS A 131 3.92 -22.78 5.62
CA HIS A 131 3.54 -22.22 6.92
C HIS A 131 4.30 -20.93 7.28
N SER A 132 4.56 -20.08 6.30
CA SER A 132 5.33 -18.84 6.48
C SER A 132 5.04 -17.84 5.38
N GLY A 133 4.76 -16.60 5.76
CA GLY A 133 4.57 -15.48 4.83
C GLY A 133 3.96 -14.26 5.51
N HIS A 134 4.20 -13.09 4.91
CA HIS A 134 3.64 -11.82 5.37
C HIS A 134 3.01 -11.07 4.19
N ILE A 135 1.79 -10.61 4.37
CA ILE A 135 1.11 -9.73 3.41
C ILE A 135 0.93 -8.36 4.08
N LEU A 136 1.51 -7.33 3.51
CA LEU A 136 1.34 -5.94 3.93
C LEU A 136 0.47 -5.19 2.94
N ASN A 137 -0.71 -4.77 3.36
CA ASN A 137 -1.60 -3.90 2.59
C ASN A 137 -1.48 -2.46 3.10
N VAL A 138 -1.01 -1.54 2.26
CA VAL A 138 -0.91 -0.12 2.61
C VAL A 138 -2.25 0.57 2.35
N ALA A 139 -3.01 0.75 3.41
CA ALA A 139 -4.30 1.41 3.45
C ALA A 139 -4.17 2.91 3.80
N SER A 140 -5.03 3.44 4.65
CA SER A 140 -5.04 4.83 5.14
C SER A 140 -5.89 4.97 6.39
N VAL A 141 -5.73 6.02 7.18
CA VAL A 141 -6.72 6.40 8.19
C VAL A 141 -8.11 6.66 7.57
N TYR A 142 -8.17 6.97 6.30
CA TYR A 142 -9.41 7.09 5.53
C TYR A 142 -10.13 5.76 5.27
N SER A 143 -9.53 4.64 5.64
CA SER A 143 -10.20 3.33 5.64
C SER A 143 -11.32 3.23 6.68
N PHE A 144 -11.32 4.11 7.67
CA PHE A 144 -12.23 4.06 8.83
C PHE A 144 -13.39 5.06 8.75
N SER A 145 -13.50 5.81 7.66
CA SER A 145 -14.54 6.83 7.52
C SER A 145 -14.84 7.17 6.06
N PRO A 146 -16.06 7.61 5.74
CA PRO A 146 -16.35 8.20 4.45
C PRO A 146 -15.61 9.53 4.27
N VAL A 147 -15.04 9.76 3.07
CA VAL A 147 -14.24 10.95 2.78
C VAL A 147 -14.80 11.67 1.54
N PRO A 148 -15.65 12.68 1.72
CA PRO A 148 -16.12 13.53 0.62
C PRO A 148 -14.96 14.12 -0.18
N PHE A 149 -15.14 14.24 -1.49
CA PHE A 149 -14.14 14.65 -2.49
C PHE A 149 -13.00 13.67 -2.75
N GLN A 150 -12.97 12.51 -2.05
CA GLN A 150 -12.07 11.39 -2.28
C GLN A 150 -12.82 10.06 -2.09
N SER A 151 -14.06 10.00 -2.54
CA SER A 151 -14.99 8.90 -2.26
C SER A 151 -14.45 7.54 -2.73
N VAL A 152 -13.99 7.45 -3.97
CA VAL A 152 -13.45 6.20 -4.54
C VAL A 152 -12.16 5.77 -3.85
N TYR A 153 -11.25 6.73 -3.58
CA TYR A 153 -10.03 6.44 -2.83
C TYR A 153 -10.31 5.88 -1.43
N ALA A 154 -11.19 6.54 -0.68
CA ALA A 154 -11.55 6.08 0.67
C ALA A 154 -12.23 4.70 0.63
N ALA A 155 -13.10 4.46 -0.35
CA ALA A 155 -13.73 3.16 -0.55
C ALA A 155 -12.71 2.06 -0.86
N CYS A 156 -11.72 2.31 -1.71
CA CYS A 156 -10.62 1.35 -1.95
C CYS A 156 -9.81 1.06 -0.67
N LYS A 157 -9.56 2.09 0.15
CA LYS A 157 -8.82 1.90 1.40
C LYS A 157 -9.66 1.17 2.47
N ALA A 158 -10.97 1.40 2.51
CA ALA A 158 -11.90 0.64 3.34
C ALA A 158 -12.00 -0.83 2.88
N PHE A 159 -12.01 -1.08 1.56
CA PHE A 159 -11.92 -2.43 1.01
C PHE A 159 -10.67 -3.15 1.52
N LEU A 160 -9.48 -2.52 1.40
CA LEU A 160 -8.23 -3.14 1.87
C LEU A 160 -8.26 -3.46 3.37
N LEU A 161 -8.84 -2.60 4.20
CA LEU A 161 -8.99 -2.85 5.64
C LEU A 161 -9.89 -4.06 5.90
N SER A 162 -11.08 -4.08 5.30
CA SER A 162 -12.05 -5.18 5.47
C SER A 162 -11.52 -6.50 4.93
N PHE A 163 -10.96 -6.51 3.71
CA PHE A 163 -10.33 -7.66 3.09
C PHE A 163 -9.20 -8.23 3.94
N SER A 164 -8.29 -7.35 4.41
CA SER A 164 -7.17 -7.79 5.27
C SER A 164 -7.65 -8.41 6.57
N SER A 165 -8.72 -7.86 7.16
CA SER A 165 -9.25 -8.37 8.43
C SER A 165 -9.91 -9.74 8.29
N ALA A 166 -10.64 -9.95 7.21
CA ALA A 166 -11.22 -11.25 6.90
C ALA A 166 -10.10 -12.28 6.60
N LEU A 167 -9.16 -11.91 5.73
CA LEU A 167 -8.08 -12.80 5.32
C LEU A 167 -7.16 -13.19 6.48
N GLU A 168 -6.81 -12.26 7.39
CA GLU A 168 -6.02 -12.59 8.60
C GLU A 168 -6.74 -13.64 9.46
N ASN A 169 -8.06 -13.56 9.54
CA ASN A 169 -8.84 -14.55 10.28
C ASN A 169 -8.86 -15.93 9.62
N GLU A 170 -9.01 -15.97 8.28
CA GLU A 170 -8.96 -17.20 7.50
C GLU A 170 -7.59 -17.90 7.60
N LEU A 171 -6.50 -17.13 7.78
CA LEU A 171 -5.14 -17.63 7.77
C LEU A 171 -4.54 -17.94 9.16
N LYS A 172 -5.31 -17.83 10.24
CA LYS A 172 -4.81 -17.97 11.63
C LYS A 172 -3.94 -19.20 11.88
N GLU A 173 -4.29 -20.32 11.28
CA GLU A 173 -3.61 -21.61 11.52
C GLU A 173 -2.55 -21.93 10.45
N THR A 174 -2.38 -21.07 9.47
CA THR A 174 -1.50 -21.35 8.32
C THR A 174 -0.06 -20.89 8.50
N GLY A 175 0.22 -20.07 9.51
CA GLY A 175 1.54 -19.43 9.68
C GLY A 175 1.73 -18.17 8.82
N VAL A 176 0.76 -17.80 7.97
CA VAL A 176 0.77 -16.56 7.18
C VAL A 176 0.12 -15.43 7.99
N ARG A 177 0.71 -14.24 7.94
CA ARG A 177 0.22 -13.03 8.64
C ARG A 177 -0.17 -11.94 7.66
N VAL A 178 -1.26 -11.24 7.96
CA VAL A 178 -1.74 -10.11 7.16
C VAL A 178 -1.71 -8.85 8.01
N THR A 179 -0.92 -7.87 7.57
CA THR A 179 -0.83 -6.54 8.18
C THR A 179 -1.51 -5.52 7.28
N VAL A 180 -2.40 -4.73 7.84
CA VAL A 180 -2.93 -3.53 7.18
C VAL A 180 -2.35 -2.29 7.85
N PHE A 181 -1.56 -1.53 7.08
CA PHE A 181 -0.91 -0.31 7.53
C PHE A 181 -1.76 0.89 7.11
N CYS A 182 -2.23 1.66 8.08
CA CYS A 182 -3.15 2.79 7.90
C CYS A 182 -2.47 4.11 8.26
N PRO A 183 -1.57 4.66 7.42
CA PRO A 183 -0.92 5.93 7.70
C PRO A 183 -1.91 7.10 7.58
N GLY A 184 -1.62 8.17 8.31
CA GLY A 184 -2.18 9.49 8.07
C GLY A 184 -1.41 10.21 6.96
N VAL A 185 -1.37 11.55 7.04
CA VAL A 185 -0.62 12.37 6.09
C VAL A 185 0.86 11.99 6.12
N THR A 186 1.38 11.62 4.95
CA THR A 186 2.79 11.26 4.75
C THR A 186 3.43 12.21 3.75
N GLN A 187 4.66 12.64 4.00
CA GLN A 187 5.42 13.55 3.15
C GLN A 187 5.90 12.84 1.88
N THR A 188 5.01 12.77 0.90
CA THR A 188 5.25 12.16 -0.41
C THR A 188 4.63 13.03 -1.49
N GLU A 189 4.91 12.72 -2.74
CA GLU A 189 4.24 13.37 -3.89
C GLU A 189 2.79 12.91 -4.10
N PHE A 190 2.27 12.04 -3.24
CA PHE A 190 0.91 11.49 -3.37
C PHE A 190 -0.14 12.60 -3.42
N ARG A 191 -0.04 13.63 -2.58
CA ARG A 191 -1.02 14.71 -2.51
C ARG A 191 -0.98 15.61 -3.74
N SER A 192 0.20 15.98 -4.21
CA SER A 192 0.34 16.79 -5.43
C SER A 192 -0.20 16.05 -6.65
N ARG A 193 0.08 14.75 -6.76
CA ARG A 193 -0.47 13.89 -7.82
C ARG A 193 -1.98 13.69 -7.72
N ALA A 194 -2.56 13.77 -6.53
CA ALA A 194 -4.00 13.68 -6.29
C ALA A 194 -4.74 15.00 -6.50
N GLY A 195 -4.09 16.09 -6.92
CA GLY A 195 -4.69 17.41 -7.03
C GLY A 195 -4.99 18.09 -5.68
N ILE A 196 -4.38 17.65 -4.59
CA ILE A 196 -4.59 18.19 -3.23
C ILE A 196 -3.47 19.18 -2.90
N GLY A 197 -3.46 20.34 -3.55
CA GLY A 197 -2.51 21.43 -3.31
C GLY A 197 -1.11 21.18 -3.89
N GLU A 198 -0.43 22.24 -4.28
CA GLU A 198 0.87 22.20 -4.97
C GLU A 198 2.09 21.93 -4.07
N LYS A 199 1.97 22.03 -2.77
CA LYS A 199 3.13 21.94 -1.88
C LYS A 199 3.25 20.56 -1.23
N ARG A 200 4.44 19.98 -1.34
CA ARG A 200 4.92 18.95 -0.42
C ARG A 200 4.59 19.40 1.00
N THR A 201 3.67 18.72 1.68
CA THR A 201 3.33 19.11 3.05
C THR A 201 4.56 18.85 3.92
N SER A 202 5.07 19.91 4.56
CA SER A 202 6.07 19.79 5.63
C SER A 202 5.46 19.16 6.91
N SER A 203 4.14 19.02 6.95
CA SER A 203 3.40 18.39 8.05
C SER A 203 3.12 16.92 7.73
N GLY A 204 3.27 16.05 8.71
CA GLY A 204 3.03 14.62 8.57
C GLY A 204 4.31 13.80 8.75
N MET A 205 4.14 12.49 8.72
CA MET A 205 5.24 11.53 8.85
C MET A 205 6.06 11.47 7.56
N THR A 206 7.38 11.32 7.63
CA THR A 206 8.19 11.06 6.43
C THR A 206 7.89 9.67 5.86
N ALA A 207 8.17 9.48 4.58
CA ALA A 207 8.02 8.16 3.94
C ALA A 207 8.89 7.10 4.61
N GLU A 208 10.10 7.47 5.02
CA GLU A 208 11.05 6.59 5.70
C GLU A 208 10.54 6.17 7.09
N ALA A 209 10.03 7.11 7.88
CA ALA A 209 9.45 6.79 9.20
C ALA A 209 8.20 5.90 9.07
N ALA A 210 7.35 6.17 8.08
CA ALA A 210 6.18 5.35 7.79
C ALA A 210 6.59 3.93 7.38
N ALA A 211 7.55 3.80 6.46
CA ALA A 211 8.06 2.52 5.99
C ALA A 211 8.72 1.72 7.11
N ARG A 212 9.51 2.36 7.95
CA ARG A 212 10.15 1.71 9.11
C ARG A 212 9.14 1.10 10.06
N ILE A 213 8.07 1.83 10.38
CA ILE A 213 6.99 1.32 11.24
C ILE A 213 6.27 0.15 10.54
N ALA A 214 5.90 0.32 9.27
CA ALA A 214 5.20 -0.71 8.50
C ALA A 214 6.03 -1.99 8.41
N TYR A 215 7.32 -1.90 8.09
CA TYR A 215 8.26 -3.02 8.05
C TYR A 215 8.32 -3.78 9.37
N LEU A 216 8.60 -3.07 10.48
CA LEU A 216 8.74 -3.68 11.80
C LEU A 216 7.45 -4.37 12.27
N GLU A 217 6.32 -3.71 12.09
CA GLU A 217 5.03 -4.25 12.54
C GLU A 217 4.56 -5.41 11.65
N THR A 218 4.91 -5.41 10.35
CA THR A 218 4.66 -6.54 9.44
C THR A 218 5.42 -7.78 9.90
N LEU A 219 6.71 -7.66 10.19
CA LEU A 219 7.51 -8.80 10.65
C LEU A 219 7.11 -9.30 12.05
N ARG A 220 6.50 -8.44 12.86
CA ARG A 220 5.88 -8.84 14.15
C ARG A 220 4.53 -9.53 13.97
N GLY A 221 3.96 -9.55 12.77
CA GLY A 221 2.63 -10.09 12.49
C GLY A 221 1.50 -9.26 13.08
N LYS A 222 1.68 -7.94 13.30
CA LYS A 222 0.63 -7.08 13.80
C LYS A 222 -0.42 -6.81 12.73
N HIS A 223 -1.68 -7.10 13.04
CA HIS A 223 -2.74 -7.03 12.06
C HIS A 223 -3.07 -5.58 11.62
N ILE A 224 -3.50 -4.70 12.53
CA ILE A 224 -3.84 -3.30 12.21
C ILE A 224 -2.80 -2.37 12.80
N VAL A 225 -2.22 -1.52 11.94
CA VAL A 225 -1.18 -0.54 12.33
C VAL A 225 -1.60 0.86 11.95
N VAL A 226 -1.94 1.68 12.93
CA VAL A 226 -2.25 3.11 12.77
C VAL A 226 -1.11 3.91 13.45
N PRO A 227 -0.17 4.48 12.68
CA PRO A 227 0.97 5.20 13.24
C PRO A 227 0.56 6.60 13.75
N GLY A 228 1.09 6.98 14.91
CA GLY A 228 0.89 8.29 15.51
C GLY A 228 -0.38 8.40 16.38
N PHE A 229 -0.26 9.13 17.48
CA PHE A 229 -1.35 9.26 18.45
C PHE A 229 -2.58 9.98 17.87
N VAL A 230 -2.35 11.07 17.14
CA VAL A 230 -3.44 11.86 16.51
C VAL A 230 -4.24 11.01 15.52
N ASN A 231 -3.57 10.18 14.73
CA ASN A 231 -4.23 9.28 13.79
C ASN A 231 -5.07 8.22 14.52
N ARG A 232 -4.56 7.66 15.61
CA ARG A 232 -5.30 6.70 16.44
C ARG A 232 -6.53 7.33 17.08
N LEU A 233 -6.40 8.57 17.58
CA LEU A 233 -7.53 9.30 18.13
C LEU A 233 -8.58 9.59 17.05
N PHE A 234 -8.16 10.02 15.84
CA PHE A 234 -9.07 10.21 14.71
C PHE A 234 -9.83 8.92 14.38
N VAL A 235 -9.14 7.80 14.24
CA VAL A 235 -9.75 6.49 13.94
C VAL A 235 -10.73 6.09 15.04
N PHE A 236 -10.38 6.25 16.31
CA PHE A 236 -11.25 5.94 17.44
C PHE A 236 -12.55 6.77 17.38
N LEU A 237 -12.43 8.07 17.19
CA LEU A 237 -13.59 8.97 17.10
C LEU A 237 -14.45 8.66 15.87
N ALA A 238 -13.82 8.37 14.72
CA ALA A 238 -14.52 8.03 13.49
C ALA A 238 -15.36 6.73 13.64
N GLN A 239 -14.91 5.79 14.45
CA GLN A 239 -15.65 4.54 14.71
C GLN A 239 -16.79 4.70 15.75
N LEU A 240 -16.76 5.76 16.56
CA LEU A 240 -17.81 6.03 17.56
C LEU A 240 -18.96 6.89 17.01
N LEU A 241 -18.68 7.72 16.03
CA LEU A 241 -19.66 8.65 15.48
C LEU A 241 -20.39 8.07 14.27
N PRO A 242 -21.64 8.47 14.01
CA PRO A 242 -22.32 8.10 12.78
C PRO A 242 -21.55 8.59 11.55
N ASP A 243 -21.51 7.80 10.49
CA ASP A 243 -20.83 8.10 9.23
C ASP A 243 -21.19 9.48 8.65
N SER A 244 -22.47 9.87 8.75
CA SER A 244 -22.94 11.18 8.29
C SER A 244 -22.26 12.35 9.03
N THR A 245 -22.04 12.21 10.32
CA THR A 245 -21.37 13.22 11.15
C THR A 245 -19.89 13.32 10.78
N VAL A 246 -19.21 12.15 10.65
CA VAL A 246 -17.80 12.12 10.25
C VAL A 246 -17.63 12.67 8.84
N ALA A 247 -18.49 12.28 7.89
CA ALA A 247 -18.48 12.80 6.52
C ALA A 247 -18.66 14.32 6.50
N GLY A 248 -19.57 14.88 7.31
CA GLY A 248 -19.78 16.31 7.42
C GLY A 248 -18.53 17.06 7.90
N LEU A 249 -17.88 16.55 8.94
CA LEU A 249 -16.64 17.12 9.48
C LEU A 249 -15.48 17.04 8.46
N VAL A 250 -15.29 15.88 7.85
CA VAL A 250 -14.25 15.67 6.83
C VAL A 250 -14.51 16.53 5.60
N ARG A 251 -15.77 16.67 5.19
CA ARG A 251 -16.16 17.59 4.09
C ARG A 251 -15.74 19.03 4.37
N PHE A 252 -16.00 19.52 5.58
CA PHE A 252 -15.63 20.88 5.97
C PHE A 252 -14.10 21.08 5.90
N ILE A 253 -13.33 20.12 6.44
CA ILE A 253 -11.86 20.18 6.42
C ILE A 253 -11.30 20.10 4.98
N ASN A 254 -11.83 19.21 4.15
CA ASN A 254 -11.35 19.01 2.78
C ASN A 254 -11.72 20.19 1.85
N ARG A 255 -12.88 20.82 2.05
CA ARG A 255 -13.30 22.02 1.28
C ARG A 255 -12.35 23.20 1.50
N GLN A 256 -11.89 23.40 2.73
CA GLN A 256 -10.90 24.44 3.03
C GLN A 256 -9.50 24.14 2.43
N ARG A 257 -9.16 22.86 2.23
CA ARG A 257 -7.88 22.45 1.64
C ARG A 257 -7.85 22.54 0.11
N GLY A 258 -8.98 22.40 -0.57
CA GLY A 258 -9.10 22.55 -2.02
C GLY A 258 -9.21 24.01 -2.50
N GLN A 259 -9.39 24.97 -1.58
CA GLN A 259 -9.44 26.41 -1.87
C GLN A 259 -8.10 27.13 -1.63
N ARG A 260 -7.06 26.44 -1.22
CA ARG A 260 -5.69 26.94 -1.01
C ARG A 260 -4.72 26.25 -1.97
#